data_615336847c970e5caf07b0b83d22908c
#
_entry.id   615336847c970e5caf07b0b83d22908c
#
_cell.length_a   1.000
_cell.length_b   1.000
_cell.length_c   1.000
_cell.angle_alpha   90.00
_cell.angle_beta   90.00
_cell.angle_gamma   90.00
#
_symmetry.space_group_name_H-M   'P 1'
#
loop_
_entity.id
_entity.type
_entity.pdbx_description
1 polymer ?
#
loop_
_entity_poly.entity_id
_entity_poly.type
_entity_poly.pdbx_seq_one_letter_code
_entity_poly.pdbx_strand_id
1 'polypeptide(L)'
;MASSWAPVSTETPARADVADHAARRRRAISEQFKTERLVLPAGPLKVRSNDCDYRFRPHSAFAHLTGLGVDHEPDAVLVLDPVAEGKGDDGGHHRATLYFRPMAGRDTKEFYADSRSGEFWIGTRPSLAQFQAQLGLPTADISDLEVAITKNVGEPAVGGTSIRLMRKVDENIDALVDTARYNTAKDPDNMDFGALDELDAKLAEAASELRLVKDAWEIEQMKVAVAATIAGFEDIVKALPRAVAHKRGERVVEGAFFARAREDGNELGYDTIAAGGNNATVLHWNRNTGTVNEGQMILVDAGVEAESLYTADITRTLPVNGNYSEMQRKIYQAVLDAADAAFAVAVPGRKFRDVHNAAMEVLADRLAAWGLLPVTAEVALSAEGQQHRRWMPHGTSHHLGLDVHDCAQARAELYLDGVITEGMVFTIEPGLYFKDEDLAIPAEYRGNGVRIEDDILITANGPVNLSAALPRTPDDVEAWMARLSG
;
A
#
# COMPACT_ATOMS: atom_id res chain seq x y z
N MET A 1 6.38 7.54 -44.19
CA MET A 1 6.48 6.74 -42.95
C MET A 1 5.15 6.12 -42.55
N ALA A 2 4.02 6.78 -42.79
CA ALA A 2 2.67 6.30 -42.41
C ALA A 2 2.08 5.20 -43.32
N SER A 3 2.64 4.96 -44.51
CA SER A 3 2.11 3.98 -45.48
C SER A 3 2.58 2.56 -45.20
N SER A 4 1.76 1.57 -45.60
CA SER A 4 2.10 0.13 -45.56
C SER A 4 2.20 -0.49 -44.17
N TRP A 5 1.54 0.10 -43.17
CA TRP A 5 1.30 -0.54 -41.89
C TRP A 5 0.06 -1.44 -41.94
N ALA A 6 0.06 -2.52 -41.18
CA ALA A 6 -1.16 -3.28 -40.94
C ALA A 6 -2.21 -2.39 -40.22
N PRO A 7 -3.51 -2.64 -40.42
CA PRO A 7 -4.54 -1.92 -39.66
C PRO A 7 -4.29 -2.00 -38.16
N VAL A 8 -4.60 -0.92 -37.43
CA VAL A 8 -4.64 -0.94 -35.98
C VAL A 8 -5.79 -1.84 -35.53
N SER A 9 -5.57 -2.67 -34.51
CA SER A 9 -6.64 -3.48 -33.95
C SER A 9 -7.74 -2.58 -33.39
N THR A 10 -8.98 -2.82 -33.83
CA THR A 10 -10.19 -2.21 -33.30
C THR A 10 -10.97 -3.17 -32.39
N GLU A 11 -10.34 -4.27 -32.00
CA GLU A 11 -10.92 -5.25 -31.10
C GLU A 11 -11.29 -4.58 -29.77
N THR A 12 -12.53 -4.78 -29.36
CA THR A 12 -13.04 -4.26 -28.10
C THR A 12 -12.65 -5.24 -26.98
N PRO A 13 -11.89 -4.81 -25.97
CA PRO A 13 -11.55 -5.67 -24.85
C PRO A 13 -12.77 -6.05 -24.04
N ALA A 14 -12.70 -7.20 -23.37
CA ALA A 14 -13.72 -7.58 -22.39
C ALA A 14 -13.76 -6.56 -21.24
N ARG A 15 -14.93 -6.38 -20.63
CA ARG A 15 -15.08 -5.58 -19.43
C ARG A 15 -14.23 -6.19 -18.31
N ALA A 16 -13.45 -5.37 -17.64
CA ALA A 16 -12.59 -5.80 -16.53
C ALA A 16 -13.45 -6.15 -15.30
N ASP A 17 -13.07 -7.19 -14.57
CA ASP A 17 -13.77 -7.63 -13.36
C ASP A 17 -13.89 -6.53 -12.29
N VAL A 18 -12.87 -5.67 -12.20
CA VAL A 18 -12.84 -4.52 -11.29
C VAL A 18 -13.84 -3.41 -11.64
N ALA A 19 -14.32 -3.36 -12.89
CA ALA A 19 -15.09 -2.22 -13.40
C ALA A 19 -16.36 -1.92 -12.59
N ASP A 20 -17.11 -2.95 -12.20
CA ASP A 20 -18.33 -2.78 -11.40
C ASP A 20 -18.01 -2.44 -9.93
N HIS A 21 -16.88 -2.90 -9.41
CA HIS A 21 -16.39 -2.52 -8.09
C HIS A 21 -15.97 -1.05 -8.06
N ALA A 22 -15.17 -0.61 -9.03
CA ALA A 22 -14.78 0.79 -9.17
C ALA A 22 -16.00 1.72 -9.34
N ALA A 23 -17.03 1.31 -10.07
CA ALA A 23 -18.29 2.05 -10.20
C ALA A 23 -19.00 2.24 -8.84
N ARG A 24 -19.07 1.19 -8.02
CA ARG A 24 -19.63 1.30 -6.65
C ARG A 24 -18.82 2.24 -5.76
N ARG A 25 -17.49 2.21 -5.85
CA ARG A 25 -16.59 3.09 -5.10
C ARG A 25 -16.76 4.56 -5.53
N ARG A 26 -16.85 4.82 -6.85
CA ARG A 26 -17.17 6.16 -7.38
C ARG A 26 -18.52 6.67 -6.88
N ARG A 27 -19.53 5.81 -6.83
CA ARG A 27 -20.82 6.17 -6.25
C ARG A 27 -20.70 6.51 -4.76
N ALA A 28 -19.98 5.73 -3.98
CA ALA A 28 -19.81 5.96 -2.54
C ALA A 28 -19.16 7.33 -2.24
N ILE A 29 -18.09 7.70 -2.97
CA ILE A 29 -17.47 9.02 -2.81
C ILE A 29 -18.37 10.15 -3.33
N SER A 30 -19.14 9.90 -4.40
CA SER A 30 -20.11 10.83 -4.97
C SER A 30 -21.19 11.24 -3.97
N GLU A 31 -21.61 10.36 -3.09
CA GLU A 31 -22.60 10.65 -2.05
C GLU A 31 -22.10 11.64 -0.99
N GLN A 32 -20.78 11.77 -0.83
CA GLN A 32 -20.16 12.66 0.16
C GLN A 32 -19.99 14.09 -0.39
N PHE A 33 -19.88 14.28 -1.73
CA PHE A 33 -19.55 15.54 -2.38
C PHE A 33 -20.55 15.91 -3.50
N LYS A 34 -21.84 15.78 -3.25
CA LYS A 34 -22.94 15.77 -4.23
C LYS A 34 -22.95 16.91 -5.27
N THR A 35 -22.45 18.09 -4.92
CA THR A 35 -22.55 19.31 -5.73
C THR A 35 -21.20 19.86 -6.18
N GLU A 36 -20.12 19.17 -5.88
CA GLU A 36 -18.76 19.62 -6.12
C GLU A 36 -18.12 18.78 -7.23
N ARG A 37 -17.30 19.37 -8.07
CA ARG A 37 -16.49 18.64 -9.03
C ARG A 37 -15.31 18.02 -8.31
N LEU A 38 -15.10 16.69 -8.49
CA LEU A 38 -13.97 15.99 -7.93
C LEU A 38 -12.94 15.73 -9.03
N VAL A 39 -11.68 16.08 -8.76
CA VAL A 39 -10.56 15.93 -9.69
C VAL A 39 -9.50 15.02 -9.04
N LEU A 40 -9.25 13.86 -9.64
CA LEU A 40 -8.33 12.84 -9.12
C LEU A 40 -7.29 12.48 -10.20
N PRO A 41 -6.10 13.09 -10.17
CA PRO A 41 -5.03 12.75 -11.10
C PRO A 41 -4.43 11.36 -10.79
N ALA A 42 -3.98 10.66 -11.83
CA ALA A 42 -3.13 9.48 -11.70
C ALA A 42 -1.70 9.86 -11.27
N GLY A 43 -1.24 11.00 -11.72
CA GLY A 43 0.11 11.52 -11.57
C GLY A 43 0.97 11.31 -12.80
N PRO A 44 2.07 12.08 -12.94
CA PRO A 44 3.01 11.99 -14.04
C PRO A 44 4.05 10.90 -13.81
N LEU A 45 4.78 10.53 -14.87
CA LEU A 45 6.03 9.80 -14.78
C LEU A 45 7.05 10.55 -13.91
N LYS A 46 7.70 9.85 -13.00
CA LYS A 46 8.74 10.41 -12.12
C LYS A 46 10.12 10.11 -12.68
N VAL A 47 10.88 11.16 -12.94
CA VAL A 47 12.25 11.04 -13.46
C VAL A 47 13.15 10.34 -12.43
N ARG A 48 13.79 9.23 -12.84
CA ARG A 48 14.84 8.56 -12.09
C ARG A 48 16.21 9.23 -12.33
N SER A 49 16.53 9.44 -13.61
CA SER A 49 17.78 10.11 -14.02
C SER A 49 17.70 10.54 -15.49
N ASN A 50 17.97 11.81 -15.80
CA ASN A 50 17.95 12.38 -17.13
C ASN A 50 16.64 12.05 -17.89
N ASP A 51 16.75 11.16 -18.88
CA ASP A 51 15.67 10.68 -19.75
C ASP A 51 15.12 9.29 -19.37
N CYS A 52 15.55 8.77 -18.23
CA CYS A 52 15.04 7.51 -17.67
C CYS A 52 14.06 7.79 -16.55
N ASP A 53 12.86 7.24 -16.65
CA ASP A 53 11.84 7.35 -15.63
C ASP A 53 11.80 6.10 -14.72
N TYR A 54 11.27 6.27 -13.51
CA TYR A 54 10.80 5.14 -12.72
C TYR A 54 9.59 4.50 -13.39
N ARG A 55 9.29 3.25 -13.06
CA ARG A 55 8.02 2.63 -13.45
C ARG A 55 6.87 3.48 -12.96
N PHE A 56 5.85 3.62 -13.79
CA PHE A 56 4.67 4.35 -13.43
C PHE A 56 3.85 3.57 -12.39
N ARG A 57 3.43 4.25 -11.34
CA ARG A 57 2.45 3.79 -10.38
C ARG A 57 1.45 4.92 -10.14
N PRO A 58 0.17 4.73 -10.45
CA PRO A 58 -0.83 5.77 -10.23
C PRO A 58 -1.06 6.02 -8.74
N HIS A 59 -1.57 7.20 -8.44
CA HIS A 59 -2.02 7.52 -7.09
C HIS A 59 -3.13 6.55 -6.64
N SER A 60 -3.06 6.07 -5.40
CA SER A 60 -3.93 4.99 -4.91
C SER A 60 -5.41 5.32 -4.95
N ALA A 61 -5.82 6.59 -4.69
CA ALA A 61 -7.21 7.00 -4.84
C ALA A 61 -7.69 6.94 -6.31
N PHE A 62 -6.82 7.29 -7.27
CA PHE A 62 -7.12 7.16 -8.70
C PHE A 62 -7.30 5.67 -9.06
N ALA A 63 -6.34 4.82 -8.69
CA ALA A 63 -6.42 3.39 -8.94
C ALA A 63 -7.68 2.76 -8.32
N HIS A 64 -8.00 3.09 -7.08
CA HIS A 64 -9.18 2.59 -6.37
C HIS A 64 -10.50 2.94 -7.08
N LEU A 65 -10.60 4.15 -7.62
CA LEU A 65 -11.82 4.66 -8.25
C LEU A 65 -11.94 4.36 -9.74
N THR A 66 -10.85 3.97 -10.42
CA THR A 66 -10.84 3.60 -11.84
C THR A 66 -10.70 2.11 -12.08
N GLY A 67 -10.01 1.40 -11.20
CA GLY A 67 -9.55 0.03 -11.39
C GLY A 67 -8.29 -0.08 -12.26
N LEU A 68 -7.65 1.04 -12.62
CA LEU A 68 -6.40 1.05 -13.38
C LEU A 68 -5.21 0.84 -12.43
N GLY A 69 -4.41 -0.16 -12.75
CA GLY A 69 -3.16 -0.47 -12.05
C GLY A 69 -1.95 0.16 -12.74
N VAL A 70 -0.80 -0.50 -12.61
CA VAL A 70 0.46 -0.10 -13.27
C VAL A 70 0.39 -0.27 -14.78
N ASP A 71 1.37 0.30 -15.47
CA ASP A 71 1.49 0.27 -16.95
C ASP A 71 0.29 0.87 -17.70
N HIS A 72 -0.59 1.55 -16.98
CA HIS A 72 -1.67 2.36 -17.54
C HIS A 72 -1.28 3.83 -17.54
N GLU A 73 -2.04 4.62 -18.26
CA GLU A 73 -1.73 5.97 -18.71
C GLU A 73 -1.24 6.92 -17.60
N PRO A 74 0.05 7.30 -17.56
CA PRO A 74 0.48 8.45 -16.79
C PRO A 74 -0.25 9.70 -17.28
N ASP A 75 -0.31 10.73 -16.42
CA ASP A 75 -1.01 12.00 -16.65
C ASP A 75 -2.54 11.87 -16.76
N ALA A 76 -3.12 10.68 -16.68
CA ALA A 76 -4.57 10.51 -16.71
C ALA A 76 -5.25 11.18 -15.50
N VAL A 77 -6.47 11.69 -15.72
CA VAL A 77 -7.25 12.35 -14.67
C VAL A 77 -8.69 11.85 -14.68
N LEU A 78 -9.16 11.37 -13.54
CA LEU A 78 -10.57 11.08 -13.31
C LEU A 78 -11.27 12.35 -12.83
N VAL A 79 -12.31 12.79 -13.57
CA VAL A 79 -13.16 13.91 -13.18
C VAL A 79 -14.57 13.39 -12.92
N LEU A 80 -15.12 13.72 -11.75
CA LEU A 80 -16.51 13.48 -11.41
C LEU A 80 -17.24 14.84 -11.43
N ASP A 81 -18.05 15.08 -12.44
CA ASP A 81 -18.85 16.29 -12.61
C ASP A 81 -20.22 16.15 -11.93
N PRO A 82 -20.63 17.11 -11.07
CA PRO A 82 -21.93 17.03 -10.43
C PRO A 82 -23.06 17.20 -11.46
N VAL A 83 -24.09 16.40 -11.29
CA VAL A 83 -25.32 16.44 -12.11
C VAL A 83 -26.56 16.48 -11.22
N ALA A 84 -27.71 16.75 -11.80
CA ALA A 84 -28.96 16.69 -11.04
C ALA A 84 -29.13 15.30 -10.41
N GLU A 85 -29.68 15.26 -9.20
CA GLU A 85 -29.88 14.03 -8.42
C GLU A 85 -30.53 12.90 -9.25
N GLY A 86 -29.98 11.68 -9.15
CA GLY A 86 -30.44 10.52 -9.89
C GLY A 86 -30.15 10.53 -11.39
N LYS A 87 -29.40 11.50 -11.91
CA LYS A 87 -28.99 11.61 -13.32
C LYS A 87 -27.49 11.35 -13.55
N GLY A 88 -26.75 11.05 -12.49
CA GLY A 88 -25.36 10.65 -12.57
C GLY A 88 -25.19 9.21 -13.06
N ASP A 89 -23.94 8.83 -13.26
CA ASP A 89 -23.59 7.46 -13.56
C ASP A 89 -24.00 6.57 -12.38
N ASP A 90 -24.48 5.38 -12.66
CA ASP A 90 -24.94 4.42 -11.65
C ASP A 90 -26.04 4.96 -10.70
N GLY A 91 -26.77 5.99 -11.12
CA GLY A 91 -27.83 6.64 -10.34
C GLY A 91 -27.31 7.55 -9.21
N GLY A 92 -26.03 7.91 -9.22
CA GLY A 92 -25.42 8.82 -8.26
C GLY A 92 -25.59 10.31 -8.58
N HIS A 93 -24.76 11.15 -7.96
CA HIS A 93 -24.76 12.61 -8.10
C HIS A 93 -23.74 13.14 -9.11
N HIS A 94 -22.93 12.27 -9.71
CA HIS A 94 -21.87 12.68 -10.64
C HIS A 94 -21.93 11.87 -11.94
N ARG A 95 -21.42 12.50 -12.99
CA ARG A 95 -20.95 11.82 -14.19
C ARG A 95 -19.45 11.73 -14.11
N ALA A 96 -18.91 10.52 -14.13
CA ALA A 96 -17.49 10.27 -14.14
C ALA A 96 -16.97 10.24 -15.58
N THR A 97 -15.80 10.84 -15.83
CA THR A 97 -15.10 10.79 -17.11
C THR A 97 -13.61 10.62 -16.85
N LEU A 98 -13.00 9.65 -17.53
CA LEU A 98 -11.55 9.44 -17.51
C LEU A 98 -10.92 10.20 -18.68
N TYR A 99 -10.11 11.20 -18.38
CA TYR A 99 -9.30 11.95 -19.34
C TYR A 99 -7.92 11.31 -19.41
N PHE A 100 -7.49 10.89 -20.59
CA PHE A 100 -6.17 10.33 -20.78
C PHE A 100 -5.68 10.60 -22.22
N ARG A 101 -4.39 10.33 -22.48
CA ARG A 101 -3.80 10.46 -23.81
C ARG A 101 -4.08 9.17 -24.61
N PRO A 102 -5.02 9.17 -25.57
CA PRO A 102 -5.32 7.98 -26.35
C PRO A 102 -4.16 7.63 -27.30
N MET A 103 -4.26 6.48 -27.95
CA MET A 103 -3.28 6.06 -28.96
C MET A 103 -3.06 7.14 -30.02
N ALA A 104 -1.81 7.40 -30.38
CA ALA A 104 -1.46 8.30 -31.46
C ALA A 104 -1.63 7.61 -32.83
N GLY A 105 -2.01 8.35 -33.84
CA GLY A 105 -2.02 7.83 -35.21
C GLY A 105 -0.60 7.62 -35.76
N ARG A 106 -0.39 6.57 -36.57
CA ARG A 106 0.89 6.29 -37.23
C ARG A 106 1.32 7.37 -38.24
N ASP A 107 0.48 8.33 -38.54
CA ASP A 107 0.71 9.52 -39.33
C ASP A 107 1.14 10.74 -38.51
N THR A 108 1.13 10.63 -37.16
CA THR A 108 1.50 11.71 -36.26
C THR A 108 3.00 11.72 -35.94
N LYS A 109 3.50 12.89 -35.53
CA LYS A 109 4.87 13.03 -35.02
C LYS A 109 5.04 12.32 -33.68
N GLU A 110 4.02 12.32 -32.85
CA GLU A 110 4.02 11.68 -31.52
C GLU A 110 4.40 10.21 -31.62
N PHE A 111 3.76 9.46 -32.52
CA PHE A 111 4.03 8.03 -32.71
C PHE A 111 5.52 7.70 -32.85
N TYR A 112 6.30 8.53 -33.59
CA TYR A 112 7.69 8.26 -33.91
C TYR A 112 8.71 8.97 -33.02
N ALA A 113 8.36 10.11 -32.44
CA ALA A 113 9.34 11.02 -31.85
C ALA A 113 9.17 11.24 -30.34
N ASP A 114 8.06 10.84 -29.77
CA ASP A 114 7.85 10.96 -28.33
C ASP A 114 8.22 9.65 -27.62
N SER A 115 9.30 9.67 -26.85
CA SER A 115 9.81 8.48 -26.16
C SER A 115 8.99 8.09 -24.91
N ARG A 116 8.11 8.97 -24.43
CA ARG A 116 7.28 8.73 -23.26
C ARG A 116 5.85 8.32 -23.60
N SER A 117 5.33 8.75 -24.74
CA SER A 117 3.93 8.52 -25.14
C SER A 117 3.76 7.88 -26.50
N GLY A 118 4.78 7.91 -27.37
CA GLY A 118 4.70 7.37 -28.72
C GLY A 118 4.74 5.84 -28.77
N GLU A 119 3.77 5.23 -29.45
CA GLU A 119 3.65 3.74 -29.50
C GLU A 119 4.85 3.05 -30.15
N PHE A 120 5.66 3.74 -30.95
CA PHE A 120 6.90 3.19 -31.48
C PHE A 120 7.94 2.93 -30.39
N TRP A 121 7.83 3.64 -29.25
CA TRP A 121 8.76 3.57 -28.12
C TRP A 121 8.25 2.73 -26.97
N ILE A 122 6.98 2.89 -26.60
CA ILE A 122 6.40 2.28 -25.41
C ILE A 122 5.39 1.17 -25.71
N GLY A 123 5.09 0.90 -26.98
CA GLY A 123 4.09 -0.06 -27.39
C GLY A 123 2.70 0.55 -27.59
N THR A 124 1.74 -0.30 -27.92
CA THR A 124 0.38 0.12 -28.25
C THR A 124 -0.35 0.65 -27.03
N ARG A 125 -0.94 1.85 -27.14
CA ARG A 125 -1.85 2.42 -26.14
C ARG A 125 -3.31 2.15 -26.52
N PRO A 126 -4.23 2.14 -25.54
CA PRO A 126 -5.65 1.97 -25.83
C PRO A 126 -6.24 3.21 -26.51
N SER A 127 -7.27 2.99 -27.31
CA SER A 127 -8.16 4.05 -27.78
C SER A 127 -9.17 4.42 -26.71
N LEU A 128 -9.84 5.59 -26.87
CA LEU A 128 -10.94 5.98 -25.99
C LEU A 128 -12.01 4.90 -25.89
N ALA A 129 -12.44 4.34 -27.02
CA ALA A 129 -13.47 3.31 -27.08
C ALA A 129 -13.04 2.01 -26.36
N GLN A 130 -11.77 1.62 -26.46
CA GLN A 130 -11.25 0.42 -25.78
C GLN A 130 -11.25 0.58 -24.26
N PHE A 131 -10.77 1.70 -23.71
CA PHE A 131 -10.83 1.94 -22.28
C PHE A 131 -12.26 2.10 -21.77
N GLN A 132 -13.12 2.79 -22.52
CA GLN A 132 -14.54 2.88 -22.17
C GLN A 132 -15.19 1.50 -22.06
N ALA A 133 -14.90 0.60 -22.99
CA ALA A 133 -15.43 -0.77 -22.96
C ALA A 133 -14.87 -1.58 -21.78
N GLN A 134 -13.57 -1.50 -21.57
CA GLN A 134 -12.87 -2.22 -20.50
C GLN A 134 -13.30 -1.78 -19.10
N LEU A 135 -13.40 -0.47 -18.87
CA LEU A 135 -13.69 0.09 -17.55
C LEU A 135 -15.18 0.34 -17.31
N GLY A 136 -16.02 0.34 -18.37
CA GLY A 136 -17.40 0.77 -18.25
C GLY A 136 -17.54 2.21 -17.78
N LEU A 137 -16.55 3.05 -18.07
CA LEU A 137 -16.39 4.43 -17.63
C LEU A 137 -16.24 5.32 -18.87
N PRO A 138 -17.02 6.38 -19.05
CA PRO A 138 -16.85 7.35 -20.12
C PRO A 138 -15.41 7.87 -20.18
N THR A 139 -14.88 8.00 -21.38
CA THR A 139 -13.50 8.46 -21.63
C THR A 139 -13.47 9.65 -22.55
N ALA A 140 -12.45 10.51 -22.39
CA ALA A 140 -12.20 11.67 -23.23
C ALA A 140 -10.70 11.87 -23.45
N ASP A 141 -10.36 12.63 -24.51
CA ASP A 141 -8.98 13.01 -24.79
C ASP A 141 -8.46 13.96 -23.71
N ILE A 142 -7.20 13.78 -23.32
CA ILE A 142 -6.56 14.65 -22.30
C ILE A 142 -6.53 16.13 -22.73
N SER A 143 -6.55 16.43 -24.03
CA SER A 143 -6.62 17.80 -24.53
C SER A 143 -7.91 18.54 -24.17
N ASP A 144 -8.98 17.83 -23.80
CA ASP A 144 -10.25 18.41 -23.36
C ASP A 144 -10.28 18.66 -21.83
N LEU A 145 -9.26 18.22 -21.09
CA LEU A 145 -9.23 18.24 -19.63
C LEU A 145 -9.30 19.64 -19.05
N GLU A 146 -8.53 20.60 -19.59
CA GLU A 146 -8.51 21.98 -19.10
C GLU A 146 -9.92 22.59 -19.13
N VAL A 147 -10.64 22.42 -20.25
CA VAL A 147 -12.00 22.90 -20.40
C VAL A 147 -12.94 22.18 -19.42
N ALA A 148 -12.77 20.90 -19.23
CA ALA A 148 -13.59 20.11 -18.31
C ALA A 148 -13.42 20.55 -16.85
N ILE A 149 -12.18 20.81 -16.42
CA ILE A 149 -11.89 21.25 -15.05
C ILE A 149 -12.37 22.70 -14.82
N THR A 150 -12.15 23.59 -15.79
CA THR A 150 -12.37 25.03 -15.59
C THR A 150 -13.80 25.53 -15.90
N LYS A 151 -14.60 24.70 -16.59
CA LYS A 151 -15.98 25.10 -16.93
C LYS A 151 -16.82 25.40 -15.68
N ASN A 152 -17.48 26.54 -15.65
CA ASN A 152 -18.41 26.95 -14.59
C ASN A 152 -17.82 26.90 -13.16
N VAL A 153 -16.51 27.03 -13.01
CA VAL A 153 -15.91 27.11 -11.68
C VAL A 153 -16.39 28.37 -10.97
N GLY A 154 -16.66 28.24 -9.68
CA GLY A 154 -17.09 29.38 -8.86
C GLY A 154 -17.96 28.99 -7.67
N GLU A 155 -18.49 30.02 -6.99
CA GLU A 155 -19.34 29.81 -5.83
C GLU A 155 -20.71 29.21 -6.23
N PRO A 156 -21.16 28.14 -5.54
CA PRO A 156 -22.48 27.54 -5.81
C PRO A 156 -23.65 28.54 -5.65
N ALA A 157 -23.53 29.49 -4.75
CA ALA A 157 -24.55 30.50 -4.49
C ALA A 157 -24.86 31.37 -5.71
N VAL A 158 -23.96 31.47 -6.69
CA VAL A 158 -24.15 32.23 -7.93
C VAL A 158 -24.18 31.33 -9.17
N GLY A 159 -24.41 30.03 -8.97
CA GLY A 159 -24.51 29.05 -10.06
C GLY A 159 -23.16 28.47 -10.51
N GLY A 160 -22.09 28.73 -9.78
CA GLY A 160 -20.78 28.11 -10.01
C GLY A 160 -20.67 26.69 -9.46
N THR A 161 -19.60 25.97 -9.83
CA THR A 161 -19.27 24.65 -9.34
C THR A 161 -17.98 24.73 -8.53
N SER A 162 -18.03 24.34 -7.27
CA SER A 162 -16.83 24.16 -6.45
C SER A 162 -16.03 22.96 -6.92
N ILE A 163 -14.72 23.01 -6.76
CA ILE A 163 -13.81 21.89 -7.07
C ILE A 163 -13.24 21.32 -5.77
N ARG A 164 -13.10 20.00 -5.72
CA ARG A 164 -12.24 19.28 -4.79
C ARG A 164 -11.14 18.59 -5.59
N LEU A 165 -9.91 18.77 -5.18
CA LEU A 165 -8.74 18.23 -5.88
C LEU A 165 -7.97 17.27 -4.98
N MET A 166 -7.55 16.12 -5.53
CA MET A 166 -6.52 15.31 -4.89
C MET A 166 -5.17 15.99 -5.09
N ARG A 167 -4.75 16.72 -4.08
CA ARG A 167 -3.55 17.57 -4.09
C ARG A 167 -2.25 16.77 -4.07
N LYS A 168 -1.17 17.39 -4.57
CA LYS A 168 0.22 16.88 -4.53
C LYS A 168 0.43 15.59 -5.32
N VAL A 169 -0.45 15.29 -6.25
CA VAL A 169 -0.33 14.17 -7.18
C VAL A 169 0.29 14.63 -8.49
N ASP A 170 -0.18 15.77 -9.02
CA ASP A 170 0.30 16.41 -10.25
C ASP A 170 0.31 17.93 -10.08
N GLU A 171 1.51 18.52 -10.10
CA GLU A 171 1.69 19.98 -9.90
C GLU A 171 1.04 20.82 -10.99
N ASN A 172 0.92 20.29 -12.23
CA ASN A 172 0.26 21.02 -13.32
C ASN A 172 -1.25 21.08 -13.10
N ILE A 173 -1.83 20.00 -12.61
CA ILE A 173 -3.25 19.95 -12.28
C ILE A 173 -3.54 20.82 -11.03
N ASP A 174 -2.66 20.80 -10.03
CA ASP A 174 -2.76 21.69 -8.88
C ASP A 174 -2.78 23.16 -9.34
N ALA A 175 -1.84 23.58 -10.18
CA ALA A 175 -1.75 24.94 -10.72
C ALA A 175 -2.97 25.32 -11.60
N LEU A 176 -3.46 24.38 -12.41
CA LEU A 176 -4.64 24.60 -13.25
C LEU A 176 -5.89 24.89 -12.41
N VAL A 177 -6.13 24.10 -11.37
CA VAL A 177 -7.27 24.26 -10.47
C VAL A 177 -7.16 25.56 -9.69
N ASP A 178 -5.98 25.88 -9.16
CA ASP A 178 -5.76 27.13 -8.40
C ASP A 178 -5.96 28.36 -9.29
N THR A 179 -5.49 28.32 -10.54
CA THR A 179 -5.71 29.37 -11.53
C THR A 179 -7.21 29.55 -11.84
N ALA A 180 -7.94 28.44 -12.00
CA ALA A 180 -9.37 28.49 -12.25
C ALA A 180 -10.15 29.09 -11.07
N ARG A 181 -9.78 28.74 -9.84
CA ARG A 181 -10.35 29.30 -8.61
C ARG A 181 -10.03 30.78 -8.48
N TYR A 182 -8.78 31.19 -8.72
CA TYR A 182 -8.36 32.60 -8.69
C TYR A 182 -9.12 33.44 -9.67
N ASN A 183 -9.25 33.01 -10.93
CA ASN A 183 -9.93 33.76 -12.00
C ASN A 183 -11.42 33.90 -11.77
N THR A 184 -12.03 33.08 -10.93
CA THR A 184 -13.48 33.12 -10.65
C THR A 184 -13.83 33.62 -9.25
N ALA A 185 -12.82 33.90 -8.42
CA ALA A 185 -13.01 34.46 -7.09
C ALA A 185 -13.54 35.90 -7.15
N LYS A 186 -14.42 36.26 -6.23
CA LYS A 186 -14.93 37.66 -6.10
C LYS A 186 -13.84 38.62 -5.65
N ASP A 187 -12.92 38.19 -4.84
CA ASP A 187 -11.79 38.93 -4.31
C ASP A 187 -10.51 38.07 -4.39
N PRO A 188 -9.90 37.99 -5.59
CA PRO A 188 -8.72 37.12 -5.79
C PRO A 188 -7.53 37.51 -4.91
N ASP A 189 -7.35 38.79 -4.61
CA ASP A 189 -6.22 39.29 -3.84
C ASP A 189 -6.28 38.90 -2.35
N ASN A 190 -7.46 38.56 -1.85
CA ASN A 190 -7.71 38.09 -0.48
C ASN A 190 -8.15 36.62 -0.43
N MET A 191 -7.83 35.81 -1.43
CA MET A 191 -8.17 34.39 -1.44
C MET A 191 -7.39 33.63 -0.38
N ASP A 192 -8.09 32.88 0.47
CA ASP A 192 -7.50 32.02 1.50
C ASP A 192 -7.17 30.65 0.90
N PHE A 193 -5.95 30.51 0.40
CA PHE A 193 -5.45 29.23 -0.13
C PHE A 193 -5.37 28.14 0.95
N GLY A 194 -5.13 28.50 2.22
CA GLY A 194 -5.13 27.53 3.33
C GLY A 194 -6.50 26.90 3.52
N ALA A 195 -7.56 27.70 3.49
CA ALA A 195 -8.93 27.18 3.54
C ALA A 195 -9.27 26.28 2.33
N LEU A 196 -8.75 26.59 1.14
CA LEU A 196 -8.91 25.73 -0.04
C LEU A 196 -8.15 24.41 0.10
N ASP A 197 -6.96 24.43 0.65
CA ASP A 197 -6.19 23.20 0.93
C ASP A 197 -6.90 22.31 1.97
N GLU A 198 -7.51 22.91 3.01
CA GLU A 198 -8.33 22.17 3.99
C GLU A 198 -9.57 21.56 3.33
N LEU A 199 -10.20 22.28 2.39
CA LEU A 199 -11.31 21.75 1.62
C LEU A 199 -10.90 20.57 0.74
N ASP A 200 -9.76 20.65 0.05
CA ASP A 200 -9.21 19.59 -0.78
C ASP A 200 -8.79 18.37 0.07
N ALA A 201 -8.23 18.60 1.26
CA ALA A 201 -7.86 17.53 2.19
C ALA A 201 -9.05 16.63 2.58
N LYS A 202 -10.29 17.17 2.55
CA LYS A 202 -11.49 16.35 2.80
C LYS A 202 -11.74 15.30 1.71
N LEU A 203 -11.32 15.54 0.47
CA LEU A 203 -11.38 14.52 -0.58
C LEU A 203 -10.35 13.38 -0.30
N ALA A 204 -9.15 13.74 0.12
CA ALA A 204 -8.11 12.75 0.49
C ALA A 204 -8.52 11.92 1.71
N GLU A 205 -9.11 12.57 2.72
CA GLU A 205 -9.68 11.92 3.91
C GLU A 205 -10.77 10.92 3.50
N ALA A 206 -11.76 11.35 2.73
CA ALA A 206 -12.87 10.50 2.28
C ALA A 206 -12.41 9.33 1.41
N ALA A 207 -11.44 9.54 0.52
CA ALA A 207 -10.86 8.47 -0.30
C ALA A 207 -10.06 7.47 0.54
N SER A 208 -9.39 7.90 1.60
CA SER A 208 -8.73 7.02 2.57
C SER A 208 -9.73 6.22 3.40
N GLU A 209 -10.76 6.87 3.92
CA GLU A 209 -11.81 6.22 4.71
C GLU A 209 -12.59 5.17 3.91
N LEU A 210 -12.81 5.43 2.61
CA LEU A 210 -13.46 4.47 1.72
C LEU A 210 -12.67 3.17 1.56
N ARG A 211 -11.34 3.21 1.70
CA ARG A 211 -10.45 2.03 1.61
C ARG A 211 -10.32 1.24 2.91
N LEU A 212 -10.82 1.74 4.06
CA LEU A 212 -10.76 1.02 5.33
C LEU A 212 -11.44 -0.35 5.25
N VAL A 213 -12.56 -0.44 4.53
CA VAL A 213 -13.33 -1.68 4.33
C VAL A 213 -13.19 -2.15 2.89
N LYS A 214 -12.56 -3.29 2.69
CA LYS A 214 -12.31 -3.90 1.38
C LYS A 214 -13.56 -4.61 0.87
N ASP A 215 -13.87 -4.43 -0.41
CA ASP A 215 -14.90 -5.22 -1.07
C ASP A 215 -14.37 -6.63 -1.46
N ALA A 216 -15.26 -7.49 -1.98
CA ALA A 216 -14.90 -8.88 -2.28
C ALA A 216 -13.78 -8.99 -3.34
N TRP A 217 -13.72 -8.08 -4.33
CA TRP A 217 -12.66 -8.10 -5.33
C TRP A 217 -11.32 -7.71 -4.71
N GLU A 218 -11.29 -6.69 -3.86
CA GLU A 218 -10.08 -6.24 -3.15
C GLU A 218 -9.51 -7.35 -2.26
N ILE A 219 -10.38 -8.08 -1.56
CA ILE A 219 -9.97 -9.22 -0.72
C ILE A 219 -9.29 -10.31 -1.56
N GLU A 220 -9.81 -10.61 -2.77
CA GLU A 220 -9.14 -11.58 -3.67
C GLU A 220 -7.79 -11.06 -4.17
N GLN A 221 -7.65 -9.73 -4.42
CA GLN A 221 -6.34 -9.15 -4.78
C GLN A 221 -5.33 -9.25 -3.63
N MET A 222 -5.76 -9.03 -2.39
CA MET A 222 -4.92 -9.24 -1.21
C MET A 222 -4.43 -10.69 -1.12
N LYS A 223 -5.30 -11.67 -1.36
CA LYS A 223 -4.92 -13.09 -1.37
C LYS A 223 -3.89 -13.41 -2.47
N VAL A 224 -4.01 -12.78 -3.64
CA VAL A 224 -3.01 -12.93 -4.73
C VAL A 224 -1.65 -12.41 -4.27
N ALA A 225 -1.59 -11.20 -3.69
CA ALA A 225 -0.35 -10.61 -3.18
C ALA A 225 0.28 -11.49 -2.07
N VAL A 226 -0.52 -11.98 -1.12
CA VAL A 226 -0.07 -12.87 -0.05
C VAL A 226 0.47 -14.19 -0.60
N ALA A 227 -0.19 -14.81 -1.57
CA ALA A 227 0.27 -16.07 -2.16
C ALA A 227 1.63 -15.92 -2.85
N ALA A 228 1.82 -14.84 -3.63
CA ALA A 228 3.09 -14.52 -4.26
C ALA A 228 4.19 -14.23 -3.21
N THR A 229 3.85 -13.55 -2.13
CA THR A 229 4.76 -13.26 -1.02
C THR A 229 5.22 -14.55 -0.32
N ILE A 230 4.31 -15.48 -0.04
CA ILE A 230 4.65 -16.79 0.54
C ILE A 230 5.64 -17.56 -0.36
N ALA A 231 5.40 -17.59 -1.67
CA ALA A 231 6.33 -18.20 -2.63
C ALA A 231 7.71 -17.51 -2.59
N GLY A 232 7.74 -16.18 -2.43
CA GLY A 232 8.97 -15.41 -2.24
C GLY A 232 9.75 -15.82 -0.99
N PHE A 233 9.08 -16.09 0.13
CA PHE A 233 9.71 -16.60 1.34
C PHE A 233 10.30 -18.01 1.14
N GLU A 234 9.65 -18.87 0.35
CA GLU A 234 10.24 -20.17 -0.01
C GLU A 234 11.55 -20.01 -0.82
N ASP A 235 11.56 -19.04 -1.75
CA ASP A 235 12.76 -18.76 -2.55
C ASP A 235 13.89 -18.16 -1.70
N ILE A 236 13.55 -17.37 -0.67
CA ILE A 236 14.50 -16.88 0.34
C ILE A 236 15.15 -18.07 1.06
N VAL A 237 14.37 -19.01 1.59
CA VAL A 237 14.92 -20.19 2.30
C VAL A 237 15.87 -20.97 1.41
N LYS A 238 15.50 -21.23 0.15
CA LYS A 238 16.36 -21.90 -0.84
C LYS A 238 17.65 -21.12 -1.12
N ALA A 239 17.61 -19.78 -0.98
CA ALA A 239 18.76 -18.90 -1.22
C ALA A 239 19.70 -18.76 -0.01
N LEU A 240 19.30 -19.14 1.22
CA LEU A 240 20.11 -18.97 2.44
C LEU A 240 21.52 -19.56 2.35
N PRO A 241 21.76 -20.78 1.82
CA PRO A 241 23.13 -21.29 1.68
C PRO A 241 24.02 -20.39 0.81
N ARG A 242 23.46 -19.83 -0.27
CA ARG A 242 24.15 -18.87 -1.13
C ARG A 242 24.37 -17.52 -0.41
N ALA A 243 23.42 -17.10 0.42
CA ALA A 243 23.53 -15.88 1.21
C ALA A 243 24.66 -15.97 2.25
N VAL A 244 24.76 -17.10 2.96
CA VAL A 244 25.86 -17.38 3.92
C VAL A 244 27.23 -17.33 3.23
N ALA A 245 27.34 -17.88 2.03
CA ALA A 245 28.59 -17.88 1.26
C ALA A 245 28.95 -16.52 0.65
N HIS A 246 28.08 -15.54 0.69
CA HIS A 246 28.28 -14.27 0.00
C HIS A 246 28.54 -13.11 0.97
N LYS A 247 29.53 -12.23 0.65
CA LYS A 247 29.89 -11.05 1.47
C LYS A 247 28.74 -10.05 1.67
N ARG A 248 27.72 -10.07 0.83
CA ARG A 248 26.48 -9.29 0.93
C ARG A 248 25.30 -10.24 1.02
N GLY A 249 25.29 -11.10 2.04
CA GLY A 249 24.28 -12.13 2.20
C GLY A 249 22.85 -11.60 2.24
N GLU A 250 22.65 -10.48 2.92
CA GLU A 250 21.33 -9.80 2.97
C GLU A 250 20.81 -9.42 1.58
N ARG A 251 21.68 -8.95 0.67
CA ARG A 251 21.28 -8.65 -0.73
C ARG A 251 21.02 -9.90 -1.57
N VAL A 252 21.55 -11.03 -1.20
CA VAL A 252 21.17 -12.29 -1.85
C VAL A 252 19.74 -12.66 -1.49
N VAL A 253 19.35 -12.45 -0.24
CA VAL A 253 17.98 -12.67 0.26
C VAL A 253 17.02 -11.68 -0.40
N GLU A 254 17.32 -10.38 -0.37
CA GLU A 254 16.56 -9.34 -1.06
C GLU A 254 16.34 -9.66 -2.54
N GLY A 255 17.42 -10.03 -3.25
CA GLY A 255 17.36 -10.35 -4.67
C GLY A 255 16.55 -11.61 -5.00
N ALA A 256 16.52 -12.61 -4.10
CA ALA A 256 15.68 -13.79 -4.27
C ALA A 256 14.20 -13.43 -4.19
N PHE A 257 13.82 -12.64 -3.21
CA PHE A 257 12.44 -12.15 -3.07
C PHE A 257 12.03 -11.23 -4.24
N PHE A 258 12.92 -10.30 -4.64
CA PHE A 258 12.67 -9.38 -5.76
C PHE A 258 12.37 -10.11 -7.07
N ALA A 259 13.11 -11.21 -7.35
CA ALA A 259 12.85 -12.00 -8.57
C ALA A 259 11.41 -12.54 -8.56
N ARG A 260 10.96 -13.11 -7.42
CA ARG A 260 9.59 -13.61 -7.28
C ARG A 260 8.53 -12.50 -7.39
N ALA A 261 8.78 -11.37 -6.77
CA ALA A 261 7.87 -10.23 -6.85
C ALA A 261 7.65 -9.74 -8.28
N ARG A 262 8.69 -9.86 -9.13
CA ARG A 262 8.59 -9.51 -10.57
C ARG A 262 8.02 -10.61 -11.45
N GLU A 263 8.13 -11.87 -11.04
CA GLU A 263 7.56 -13.00 -11.77
C GLU A 263 6.06 -13.13 -11.56
N ASP A 264 5.61 -13.03 -10.30
CA ASP A 264 4.24 -13.33 -9.89
C ASP A 264 3.41 -12.07 -9.52
N GLY A 265 4.03 -10.89 -9.54
CA GLY A 265 3.37 -9.61 -9.25
C GLY A 265 3.89 -8.47 -10.12
N ASN A 266 3.51 -7.26 -9.75
CA ASN A 266 4.01 -6.05 -10.38
C ASN A 266 5.44 -5.73 -9.94
N GLU A 267 5.67 -5.66 -8.63
CA GLU A 267 6.91 -5.19 -8.01
C GLU A 267 6.92 -5.57 -6.51
N LEU A 268 7.92 -5.10 -5.79
CA LEU A 268 7.88 -5.03 -4.33
C LEU A 268 6.80 -4.02 -3.89
N GLY A 269 6.04 -4.34 -2.86
CA GLY A 269 5.12 -3.39 -2.22
C GLY A 269 5.86 -2.26 -1.48
N TYR A 270 7.05 -2.58 -0.98
CA TYR A 270 8.00 -1.69 -0.30
C TYR A 270 9.41 -2.29 -0.34
N ASP A 271 10.42 -1.49 0.03
CA ASP A 271 11.80 -1.96 0.06
C ASP A 271 11.97 -3.11 1.05
N THR A 272 12.34 -4.29 0.56
CA THR A 272 12.55 -5.49 1.38
C THR A 272 13.56 -5.24 2.49
N ILE A 273 13.21 -5.60 3.72
CA ILE A 273 14.11 -5.66 4.85
C ILE A 273 14.66 -7.10 4.94
N ALA A 274 15.96 -7.25 4.81
CA ALA A 274 16.67 -8.53 4.99
C ALA A 274 17.82 -8.32 5.98
N ALA A 275 17.54 -8.51 7.27
CA ALA A 275 18.39 -8.07 8.36
C ALA A 275 18.97 -9.24 9.16
N GLY A 276 20.27 -9.54 8.95
CA GLY A 276 21.00 -10.60 9.65
C GLY A 276 21.55 -10.16 11.02
N GLY A 277 21.38 -10.98 12.05
CA GLY A 277 21.94 -10.75 13.39
C GLY A 277 21.51 -9.39 13.97
N ASN A 278 22.48 -8.57 14.42
CA ASN A 278 22.19 -7.25 15.03
C ASN A 278 21.47 -6.27 14.10
N ASN A 279 21.58 -6.40 12.77
CA ASN A 279 20.85 -5.57 11.82
C ASN A 279 19.32 -5.72 11.99
N ALA A 280 18.85 -6.90 12.44
CA ALA A 280 17.44 -7.16 12.76
C ALA A 280 16.88 -6.29 13.91
N THR A 281 17.74 -5.59 14.64
CA THR A 281 17.33 -4.62 15.67
C THR A 281 17.11 -3.20 15.12
N VAL A 282 17.31 -3.00 13.81
CA VAL A 282 17.03 -1.76 13.10
C VAL A 282 15.76 -1.97 12.28
N LEU A 283 14.69 -1.30 12.65
CA LEU A 283 13.33 -1.58 12.17
C LEU A 283 13.20 -1.52 10.64
N HIS A 284 13.79 -0.51 10.00
CA HIS A 284 13.79 -0.35 8.53
C HIS A 284 15.21 -0.51 7.97
N TRP A 285 15.80 -1.71 8.15
CA TRP A 285 17.09 -2.07 7.59
C TRP A 285 16.97 -2.45 6.11
N ASN A 286 16.62 -1.50 5.27
CA ASN A 286 16.48 -1.68 3.81
C ASN A 286 17.79 -1.50 3.04
N ARG A 287 18.92 -1.18 3.70
CA ARG A 287 20.23 -1.11 3.06
C ARG A 287 20.74 -2.47 2.62
N ASN A 288 20.41 -3.51 3.36
CA ASN A 288 20.75 -4.91 3.10
C ASN A 288 22.24 -5.11 2.76
N THR A 289 23.13 -4.47 3.55
CA THR A 289 24.57 -4.45 3.28
C THR A 289 25.37 -5.45 4.10
N GLY A 290 24.71 -6.17 5.02
CA GLY A 290 25.35 -7.09 5.94
C GLY A 290 25.61 -8.48 5.37
N THR A 291 26.34 -9.26 6.16
CA THR A 291 26.52 -10.70 5.96
C THR A 291 25.39 -11.47 6.62
N VAL A 292 25.14 -12.67 6.14
CA VAL A 292 24.23 -13.64 6.77
C VAL A 292 25.11 -14.78 7.32
N ASN A 293 25.05 -15.02 8.64
CA ASN A 293 25.96 -15.97 9.27
C ASN A 293 25.19 -17.10 9.96
N GLU A 294 25.75 -18.31 9.87
CA GLU A 294 25.22 -19.46 10.61
C GLU A 294 25.16 -19.18 12.13
N GLY A 295 24.15 -19.71 12.79
CA GLY A 295 23.90 -19.51 14.21
C GLY A 295 23.21 -18.17 14.56
N GLN A 296 23.07 -17.26 13.60
CA GLN A 296 22.24 -16.06 13.73
C GLN A 296 20.81 -16.29 13.21
N MET A 297 19.93 -15.37 13.51
CA MET A 297 18.65 -15.22 12.81
C MET A 297 18.78 -14.19 11.70
N ILE A 298 17.93 -14.30 10.68
CA ILE A 298 17.65 -13.26 9.70
C ILE A 298 16.19 -12.88 9.80
N LEU A 299 15.90 -11.61 10.05
CA LEU A 299 14.58 -11.03 9.97
C LEU A 299 14.36 -10.59 8.53
N VAL A 300 13.34 -11.14 7.89
CA VAL A 300 12.90 -10.73 6.56
C VAL A 300 11.49 -10.18 6.66
N ASP A 301 11.33 -8.98 6.14
CA ASP A 301 10.07 -8.26 6.05
C ASP A 301 9.89 -7.82 4.60
N ALA A 302 8.90 -8.40 3.94
CA ALA A 302 8.73 -8.31 2.50
C ALA A 302 7.28 -8.56 2.07
N GLY A 303 6.84 -7.82 1.08
CA GLY A 303 5.52 -7.94 0.46
C GLY A 303 5.56 -7.76 -1.04
N VAL A 304 4.81 -8.58 -1.77
CA VAL A 304 4.59 -8.45 -3.21
C VAL A 304 3.43 -7.50 -3.45
N GLU A 305 3.64 -6.51 -4.32
CA GLU A 305 2.55 -5.75 -4.93
C GLU A 305 2.03 -6.52 -6.14
N ALA A 306 0.76 -6.92 -6.11
CA ALA A 306 0.09 -7.56 -7.26
C ALA A 306 -0.08 -6.57 -8.43
N GLU A 307 -0.40 -7.06 -9.64
CA GLU A 307 -0.68 -6.19 -10.81
C GLU A 307 -1.84 -5.20 -10.56
N SER A 308 -2.73 -5.54 -9.65
CA SER A 308 -3.83 -4.68 -9.18
C SER A 308 -3.40 -3.61 -8.17
N LEU A 309 -2.12 -3.54 -7.80
CA LEU A 309 -1.50 -2.66 -6.79
C LEU A 309 -1.80 -3.03 -5.34
N TYR A 310 -2.60 -4.07 -5.08
CA TYR A 310 -2.78 -4.54 -3.70
C TYR A 310 -1.51 -5.22 -3.25
N THR A 311 -1.06 -4.87 -2.04
CA THR A 311 0.22 -5.37 -1.50
C THR A 311 0.00 -6.23 -0.26
N ALA A 312 0.86 -7.23 -0.07
CA ALA A 312 0.98 -7.97 1.17
C ALA A 312 2.08 -7.37 2.05
N ASP A 313 2.06 -7.70 3.33
CA ASP A 313 3.07 -7.29 4.30
C ASP A 313 3.33 -8.41 5.31
N ILE A 314 4.43 -9.12 5.15
CA ILE A 314 4.73 -10.31 5.94
C ILE A 314 6.15 -10.25 6.47
N THR A 315 6.30 -10.42 7.78
CA THR A 315 7.62 -10.61 8.41
C THR A 315 7.76 -12.02 8.95
N ARG A 316 8.91 -12.65 8.68
CA ARG A 316 9.39 -13.85 9.39
C ARG A 316 10.84 -13.65 9.82
N THR A 317 11.15 -14.11 11.03
CA THR A 317 12.51 -14.15 11.55
C THR A 317 12.98 -15.59 11.55
N LEU A 318 13.91 -15.94 10.67
CA LEU A 318 14.33 -17.30 10.34
C LEU A 318 15.71 -17.64 10.95
N PRO A 319 15.92 -18.86 11.49
CA PRO A 319 17.25 -19.30 11.91
C PRO A 319 18.08 -19.65 10.67
N VAL A 320 19.23 -18.99 10.48
CA VAL A 320 20.03 -19.11 9.25
C VAL A 320 20.48 -20.55 8.99
N ASN A 321 20.78 -21.31 10.03
CA ASN A 321 21.19 -22.72 9.95
C ASN A 321 20.02 -23.73 10.07
N GLY A 322 18.77 -23.24 10.00
CA GLY A 322 17.56 -24.06 10.05
C GLY A 322 17.06 -24.42 11.46
N ASN A 323 17.77 -24.05 12.53
CA ASN A 323 17.37 -24.35 13.90
C ASN A 323 17.59 -23.13 14.81
N TYR A 324 16.62 -22.79 15.63
CA TYR A 324 16.76 -21.75 16.67
C TYR A 324 17.58 -22.25 17.85
N SER A 325 18.48 -21.41 18.37
CA SER A 325 19.07 -21.65 19.70
C SER A 325 17.98 -21.48 20.79
N GLU A 326 18.29 -21.95 22.01
CA GLU A 326 17.36 -21.82 23.14
C GLU A 326 16.96 -20.36 23.40
N MET A 327 17.92 -19.43 23.34
CA MET A 327 17.65 -18.00 23.54
C MET A 327 16.83 -17.41 22.39
N GLN A 328 17.14 -17.73 21.13
CA GLN A 328 16.37 -17.30 19.97
C GLN A 328 14.94 -17.81 20.04
N ARG A 329 14.73 -19.09 20.36
CA ARG A 329 13.41 -19.68 20.55
C ARG A 329 12.62 -19.02 21.68
N LYS A 330 13.28 -18.67 22.79
CA LYS A 330 12.68 -17.97 23.92
C LYS A 330 12.14 -16.59 23.51
N ILE A 331 12.93 -15.80 22.78
CA ILE A 331 12.55 -14.47 22.28
C ILE A 331 11.45 -14.61 21.23
N TYR A 332 11.62 -15.51 20.27
CA TYR A 332 10.68 -15.77 19.18
C TYR A 332 9.29 -16.15 19.73
N GLN A 333 9.26 -17.08 20.71
CA GLN A 333 8.01 -17.53 21.32
C GLN A 333 7.26 -16.38 22.01
N ALA A 334 7.96 -15.45 22.67
CA ALA A 334 7.32 -14.30 23.30
C ALA A 334 6.66 -13.36 22.26
N VAL A 335 7.29 -13.19 21.10
CA VAL A 335 6.73 -12.40 20.00
C VAL A 335 5.55 -13.13 19.37
N LEU A 336 5.63 -14.45 19.19
CA LEU A 336 4.52 -15.27 18.70
C LEU A 336 3.30 -15.21 19.65
N ASP A 337 3.55 -15.36 20.97
CA ASP A 337 2.50 -15.26 21.98
C ASP A 337 1.80 -13.89 21.93
N ALA A 338 2.56 -12.81 21.69
CA ALA A 338 2.03 -11.47 21.54
C ALA A 338 1.19 -11.32 20.25
N ALA A 339 1.64 -11.90 19.14
CA ALA A 339 0.89 -11.92 17.89
C ALA A 339 -0.44 -12.69 18.04
N ASP A 340 -0.41 -13.82 18.72
CA ASP A 340 -1.61 -14.63 18.99
C ASP A 340 -2.61 -13.92 19.90
N ALA A 341 -2.14 -13.19 20.92
CA ALA A 341 -3.00 -12.38 21.78
C ALA A 341 -3.65 -11.23 21.00
N ALA A 342 -2.89 -10.55 20.15
CA ALA A 342 -3.40 -9.51 19.26
C ALA A 342 -4.45 -10.04 18.28
N PHE A 343 -4.17 -11.20 17.65
CA PHE A 343 -5.10 -11.88 16.75
C PHE A 343 -6.42 -12.25 17.45
N ALA A 344 -6.36 -12.74 18.68
CA ALA A 344 -7.55 -13.14 19.45
C ALA A 344 -8.52 -11.98 19.75
N VAL A 345 -8.02 -10.75 19.85
CA VAL A 345 -8.85 -9.55 20.10
C VAL A 345 -9.26 -8.80 18.84
N ALA A 346 -8.71 -9.17 17.67
CA ALA A 346 -8.98 -8.56 16.39
C ALA A 346 -10.37 -9.00 15.82
N VAL A 347 -11.44 -8.76 16.57
CA VAL A 347 -12.81 -9.19 16.21
C VAL A 347 -13.72 -7.99 15.99
N PRO A 348 -14.78 -8.13 15.17
CA PRO A 348 -15.77 -7.07 14.98
C PRO A 348 -16.29 -6.50 16.32
N GLY A 349 -16.40 -5.17 16.39
CA GLY A 349 -16.88 -4.45 17.57
C GLY A 349 -15.81 -4.04 18.57
N ARG A 350 -14.59 -4.55 18.48
CA ARG A 350 -13.42 -4.07 19.24
C ARG A 350 -12.84 -2.82 18.61
N LYS A 351 -12.06 -2.05 19.37
CA LYS A 351 -11.30 -0.92 18.82
C LYS A 351 -10.00 -1.42 18.18
N PHE A 352 -9.60 -0.80 17.10
CA PHE A 352 -8.34 -1.15 16.40
C PHE A 352 -7.13 -1.10 17.34
N ARG A 353 -7.05 -0.09 18.22
CA ARG A 353 -5.97 0.03 19.22
C ARG A 353 -5.89 -1.12 20.23
N ASP A 354 -6.98 -1.88 20.43
CA ASP A 354 -6.99 -3.01 21.36
C ASP A 354 -6.04 -4.12 20.87
N VAL A 355 -5.83 -4.22 19.57
CA VAL A 355 -4.89 -5.17 18.93
C VAL A 355 -3.47 -4.89 19.41
N HIS A 356 -3.04 -3.62 19.37
CA HIS A 356 -1.74 -3.20 19.89
C HIS A 356 -1.62 -3.45 21.40
N ASN A 357 -2.62 -3.05 22.17
CA ASN A 357 -2.59 -3.17 23.62
C ASN A 357 -2.43 -4.64 24.06
N ALA A 358 -3.16 -5.57 23.44
CA ALA A 358 -3.06 -6.99 23.75
C ALA A 358 -1.65 -7.56 23.50
N ALA A 359 -1.00 -7.17 22.40
CA ALA A 359 0.39 -7.57 22.14
C ALA A 359 1.35 -6.99 23.19
N MET A 360 1.17 -5.71 23.54
CA MET A 360 2.04 -5.04 24.53
C MET A 360 1.92 -5.62 25.94
N GLU A 361 0.73 -6.04 26.35
CA GLU A 361 0.51 -6.72 27.63
C GLU A 361 1.37 -8.00 27.70
N VAL A 362 1.35 -8.84 26.68
CA VAL A 362 2.16 -10.08 26.64
C VAL A 362 3.64 -9.74 26.66
N LEU A 363 4.10 -8.79 25.84
CA LEU A 363 5.53 -8.45 25.77
C LEU A 363 6.04 -7.84 27.09
N ALA A 364 5.26 -6.96 27.72
CA ALA A 364 5.64 -6.38 29.01
C ALA A 364 5.73 -7.45 30.10
N ASP A 365 4.80 -8.40 30.15
CA ASP A 365 4.84 -9.52 31.09
C ASP A 365 6.06 -10.40 30.87
N ARG A 366 6.41 -10.74 29.61
CA ARG A 366 7.61 -11.51 29.29
C ARG A 366 8.88 -10.77 29.69
N LEU A 367 8.98 -9.46 29.37
CA LEU A 367 10.14 -8.62 29.75
C LEU A 367 10.29 -8.51 31.26
N ALA A 368 9.18 -8.36 32.00
CA ALA A 368 9.19 -8.36 33.47
C ALA A 368 9.63 -9.71 34.04
N ALA A 369 9.08 -10.83 33.54
CA ALA A 369 9.43 -12.18 33.97
C ALA A 369 10.91 -12.52 33.68
N TRP A 370 11.52 -11.95 32.66
CA TRP A 370 12.94 -12.06 32.35
C TRP A 370 13.83 -11.13 33.19
N GLY A 371 13.24 -10.26 34.01
CA GLY A 371 13.97 -9.29 34.83
C GLY A 371 14.60 -8.14 34.02
N LEU A 372 14.11 -7.87 32.83
CA LEU A 372 14.62 -6.81 31.95
C LEU A 372 13.96 -5.46 32.25
N LEU A 373 12.69 -5.45 32.69
CA LEU A 373 12.02 -4.21 33.08
C LEU A 373 12.49 -3.75 34.48
N PRO A 374 12.79 -2.45 34.65
CA PRO A 374 13.13 -1.89 35.97
C PRO A 374 11.89 -1.65 36.87
N VAL A 375 10.70 -1.88 36.33
CA VAL A 375 9.38 -1.67 36.94
C VAL A 375 8.47 -2.87 36.66
N THR A 376 7.30 -2.91 37.26
CA THR A 376 6.29 -3.94 36.93
C THR A 376 5.75 -3.75 35.51
N ALA A 377 5.22 -4.81 34.91
CA ALA A 377 4.59 -4.73 33.57
C ALA A 377 3.48 -3.68 33.52
N GLU A 378 2.64 -3.60 34.55
CA GLU A 378 1.57 -2.60 34.67
C GLU A 378 2.12 -1.17 34.62
N VAL A 379 3.18 -0.86 35.37
CA VAL A 379 3.83 0.46 35.33
C VAL A 379 4.47 0.71 33.97
N ALA A 380 5.11 -0.30 33.38
CA ALA A 380 5.72 -0.18 32.06
C ALA A 380 4.72 0.11 30.94
N LEU A 381 3.45 -0.30 31.10
CA LEU A 381 2.36 -0.07 30.14
C LEU A 381 1.62 1.24 30.38
N SER A 382 1.81 1.88 31.53
CA SER A 382 1.14 3.15 31.83
C SER A 382 1.61 4.28 30.89
N ALA A 383 0.81 5.34 30.76
CA ALA A 383 1.14 6.49 29.90
C ALA A 383 2.46 7.17 30.30
N GLU A 384 2.77 7.20 31.60
CA GLU A 384 3.99 7.80 32.16
C GLU A 384 5.16 6.83 32.16
N GLY A 385 4.90 5.51 32.14
CA GLY A 385 5.92 4.46 32.21
C GLY A 385 6.64 4.25 30.88
N GLN A 386 6.02 3.52 29.99
CA GLN A 386 6.49 3.23 28.64
C GLN A 386 7.85 2.51 28.52
N GLN A 387 8.35 1.87 29.60
CA GLN A 387 9.70 1.25 29.60
C GLN A 387 9.82 0.06 28.64
N HIS A 388 8.72 -0.66 28.35
CA HIS A 388 8.67 -1.74 27.37
C HIS A 388 9.09 -1.25 25.96
N ARG A 389 8.86 0.04 25.64
CA ARG A 389 9.21 0.65 24.34
C ARG A 389 10.71 0.72 24.08
N ARG A 390 11.56 0.44 25.08
CA ARG A 390 13.01 0.28 24.86
C ARG A 390 13.31 -0.84 23.86
N TRP A 391 12.46 -1.87 23.83
CA TRP A 391 12.66 -3.06 22.99
C TRP A 391 11.51 -3.31 22.00
N MET A 392 10.40 -2.56 22.11
CA MET A 392 9.28 -2.57 21.17
C MET A 392 8.75 -1.15 20.96
N PRO A 393 9.38 -0.34 20.07
CA PRO A 393 9.08 1.10 19.97
C PRO A 393 7.95 1.45 18.99
N HIS A 394 7.47 0.53 18.13
CA HIS A 394 6.51 0.80 17.05
C HIS A 394 5.09 0.34 17.35
N GLY A 395 4.13 0.68 16.50
CA GLY A 395 2.79 0.10 16.51
C GLY A 395 2.84 -1.36 16.05
N THR A 396 1.86 -2.17 16.46
CA THR A 396 1.77 -3.58 16.07
C THR A 396 0.80 -3.83 14.93
N SER A 397 0.21 -2.78 14.36
CA SER A 397 -0.82 -2.94 13.33
C SER A 397 -1.02 -1.65 12.55
N HIS A 398 -1.18 -1.78 11.24
CA HIS A 398 -1.65 -0.73 10.35
C HIS A 398 -2.61 -1.32 9.31
N HIS A 399 -3.49 -0.48 8.74
CA HIS A 399 -4.32 -0.91 7.62
C HIS A 399 -3.45 -1.17 6.39
N LEU A 400 -3.84 -2.17 5.63
CA LEU A 400 -3.13 -2.69 4.46
C LEU A 400 -4.10 -2.77 3.26
N GLY A 401 -3.61 -2.52 2.06
CA GLY A 401 -4.43 -2.56 0.85
C GLY A 401 -3.66 -2.17 -0.40
N LEU A 402 -4.09 -1.10 -1.08
CA LEU A 402 -3.37 -0.52 -2.21
C LEU A 402 -2.01 0.07 -1.80
N ASP A 403 -1.92 0.58 -0.60
CA ASP A 403 -0.66 1.02 0.00
C ASP A 403 -0.31 0.08 1.15
N VAL A 404 0.98 -0.15 1.40
CA VAL A 404 1.43 -0.94 2.56
C VAL A 404 0.94 -0.31 3.87
N HIS A 405 1.11 0.99 4.04
CA HIS A 405 0.48 1.76 5.10
C HIS A 405 -0.77 2.46 4.55
N ASP A 406 -1.84 1.68 4.32
CA ASP A 406 -3.05 2.18 3.67
C ASP A 406 -3.90 3.05 4.61
N CYS A 407 -4.78 3.85 4.02
CA CYS A 407 -5.74 4.70 4.74
C CYS A 407 -5.10 5.74 5.68
N ALA A 408 -3.86 6.16 5.43
CA ALA A 408 -3.09 7.04 6.31
C ALA A 408 -3.70 8.44 6.51
N GLN A 409 -4.61 8.87 5.64
CA GLN A 409 -5.32 10.15 5.73
C GLN A 409 -6.72 10.02 6.34
N ALA A 410 -7.15 8.82 6.71
CA ALA A 410 -8.39 8.61 7.45
C ALA A 410 -8.30 9.28 8.84
N ARG A 411 -9.43 9.78 9.32
CA ARG A 411 -9.49 10.40 10.65
C ARG A 411 -9.10 9.40 11.74
N ALA A 412 -8.44 9.89 12.78
CA ALA A 412 -8.00 9.05 13.92
C ALA A 412 -9.14 8.28 14.57
N GLU A 413 -10.35 8.86 14.59
CA GLU A 413 -11.57 8.26 15.13
C GLU A 413 -12.05 7.04 14.32
N LEU A 414 -11.67 6.95 13.04
CA LEU A 414 -11.99 5.83 12.15
C LEU A 414 -10.80 4.90 11.94
N TYR A 415 -9.59 5.35 12.21
CA TYR A 415 -8.35 4.57 12.10
C TYR A 415 -7.96 4.00 13.47
N LEU A 416 -7.23 4.76 14.30
CA LEU A 416 -6.68 4.27 15.59
C LEU A 416 -7.77 3.98 16.61
N ASP A 417 -8.81 4.83 16.68
CA ASP A 417 -9.95 4.70 17.58
C ASP A 417 -11.16 4.02 16.93
N GLY A 418 -10.99 3.63 15.65
CA GLY A 418 -12.03 3.01 14.87
C GLY A 418 -12.46 1.66 15.42
N VAL A 419 -13.72 1.34 15.22
CA VAL A 419 -14.28 0.03 15.53
C VAL A 419 -13.93 -0.92 14.39
N ILE A 420 -13.33 -2.06 14.72
CA ILE A 420 -13.04 -3.13 13.78
C ILE A 420 -14.36 -3.63 13.19
N THR A 421 -14.45 -3.69 11.86
CA THR A 421 -15.62 -4.16 11.13
C THR A 421 -15.23 -5.18 10.07
N GLU A 422 -16.22 -5.98 9.63
CA GLU A 422 -16.05 -6.92 8.52
C GLU A 422 -15.52 -6.21 7.26
N GLY A 423 -14.60 -6.86 6.55
CA GLY A 423 -13.94 -6.35 5.36
C GLY A 423 -12.68 -5.52 5.62
N MET A 424 -12.35 -5.19 6.86
CA MET A 424 -11.05 -4.58 7.18
C MET A 424 -9.91 -5.56 6.98
N VAL A 425 -8.79 -5.08 6.43
CA VAL A 425 -7.53 -5.81 6.30
C VAL A 425 -6.43 -4.97 6.93
N PHE A 426 -5.64 -5.58 7.83
CA PHE A 426 -4.55 -4.92 8.54
C PHE A 426 -3.49 -5.92 9.01
N THR A 427 -2.31 -5.43 9.35
CA THR A 427 -1.20 -6.25 9.87
C THR A 427 -1.33 -6.54 11.35
N ILE A 428 -0.71 -7.63 11.80
CA ILE A 428 -0.37 -7.87 13.21
C ILE A 428 1.12 -8.23 13.26
N GLU A 429 1.94 -7.31 13.81
CA GLU A 429 3.41 -7.33 13.64
C GLU A 429 4.20 -7.01 14.94
N PRO A 430 3.93 -7.63 16.08
CA PRO A 430 4.74 -7.39 17.26
C PRO A 430 6.19 -7.81 17.06
N GLY A 431 7.11 -7.18 17.80
CA GLY A 431 8.53 -7.51 17.76
C GLY A 431 9.25 -7.26 19.07
N LEU A 432 10.46 -7.77 19.20
CA LEU A 432 11.43 -7.47 20.24
C LEU A 432 12.81 -7.26 19.63
N TYR A 433 13.49 -6.19 20.00
CA TYR A 433 14.73 -5.73 19.38
C TYR A 433 15.79 -5.44 20.44
N PHE A 434 16.69 -6.38 20.66
CA PHE A 434 17.75 -6.33 21.65
C PHE A 434 19.10 -5.95 21.01
N LYS A 435 19.38 -4.64 20.94
CA LYS A 435 20.61 -4.12 20.30
C LYS A 435 21.87 -4.61 20.99
N ASP A 436 22.96 -4.85 20.25
CA ASP A 436 24.28 -5.19 20.79
C ASP A 436 24.82 -4.14 21.77
N GLU A 437 24.51 -2.87 21.51
CA GLU A 437 24.96 -1.74 22.31
C GLU A 437 24.13 -1.54 23.60
N ASP A 438 23.05 -2.30 23.80
CA ASP A 438 22.24 -2.18 24.99
C ASP A 438 22.87 -2.88 26.18
N LEU A 439 23.66 -2.13 26.97
CA LEU A 439 24.36 -2.65 28.14
C LEU A 439 23.44 -2.81 29.37
N ALA A 440 22.17 -2.41 29.28
CA ALA A 440 21.21 -2.58 30.36
C ALA A 440 20.63 -4.00 30.43
N ILE A 441 20.88 -4.83 29.42
CA ILE A 441 20.42 -6.22 29.33
C ILE A 441 21.58 -7.22 29.31
N PRO A 442 21.35 -8.47 29.76
CA PRO A 442 22.34 -9.54 29.69
C PRO A 442 22.84 -9.76 28.26
N ALA A 443 24.11 -10.18 28.13
CA ALA A 443 24.77 -10.32 26.82
C ALA A 443 24.09 -11.35 25.90
N GLU A 444 23.48 -12.37 26.47
CA GLU A 444 22.79 -13.44 25.74
C GLU A 444 21.53 -12.99 24.97
N TYR A 445 20.95 -11.85 25.33
CA TYR A 445 19.83 -11.25 24.59
C TYR A 445 20.30 -10.38 23.42
N ARG A 446 21.50 -9.79 23.53
CA ARG A 446 21.97 -8.77 22.61
C ARG A 446 22.15 -9.30 21.19
N GLY A 447 21.95 -8.44 20.20
CA GLY A 447 22.04 -8.77 18.77
C GLY A 447 20.89 -9.61 18.24
N ASN A 448 19.81 -9.78 19.01
CA ASN A 448 18.61 -10.51 18.56
C ASN A 448 17.46 -9.54 18.30
N GLY A 449 16.99 -9.49 17.06
CA GLY A 449 15.76 -8.84 16.65
C GLY A 449 14.78 -9.86 16.10
N VAL A 450 13.54 -9.82 16.57
CA VAL A 450 12.46 -10.73 16.11
C VAL A 450 11.23 -9.89 15.84
N ARG A 451 10.62 -10.06 14.66
CA ARG A 451 9.26 -9.63 14.29
C ARG A 451 8.56 -10.81 13.63
N ILE A 452 7.28 -10.95 13.92
CA ILE A 452 6.39 -11.90 13.26
C ILE A 452 5.18 -11.09 12.83
N GLU A 453 4.89 -11.12 11.55
CA GLU A 453 3.85 -10.32 10.93
C GLU A 453 2.99 -11.14 10.00
N ASP A 454 1.70 -10.92 10.08
CA ASP A 454 0.68 -11.54 9.26
C ASP A 454 -0.36 -10.52 8.80
N ASP A 455 -0.90 -10.74 7.61
CA ASP A 455 -2.03 -10.00 7.03
C ASP A 455 -3.34 -10.59 7.52
N ILE A 456 -4.16 -9.78 8.17
CA ILE A 456 -5.39 -10.23 8.84
C ILE A 456 -6.61 -9.62 8.16
N LEU A 457 -7.51 -10.48 7.67
CA LEU A 457 -8.84 -10.11 7.18
C LEU A 457 -9.86 -10.29 8.30
N ILE A 458 -10.69 -9.29 8.50
CA ILE A 458 -11.82 -9.37 9.42
C ILE A 458 -13.06 -9.86 8.67
N THR A 459 -13.65 -10.95 9.15
CA THR A 459 -14.91 -11.51 8.64
C THR A 459 -16.02 -11.40 9.68
N ALA A 460 -17.25 -11.66 9.28
CA ALA A 460 -18.40 -11.74 10.21
C ALA A 460 -18.19 -12.77 11.34
N ASN A 461 -17.34 -13.79 11.10
CA ASN A 461 -17.04 -14.87 12.04
C ASN A 461 -15.75 -14.63 12.86
N GLY A 462 -15.10 -13.49 12.70
CA GLY A 462 -13.84 -13.13 13.35
C GLY A 462 -12.67 -12.99 12.37
N PRO A 463 -11.43 -12.89 12.89
CA PRO A 463 -10.23 -12.67 12.09
C PRO A 463 -9.85 -13.94 11.31
N VAL A 464 -9.35 -13.73 10.10
CA VAL A 464 -8.75 -14.77 9.25
C VAL A 464 -7.33 -14.32 8.92
N ASN A 465 -6.35 -15.15 9.23
CA ASN A 465 -4.96 -14.92 8.82
C ASN A 465 -4.80 -15.31 7.36
N LEU A 466 -4.59 -14.34 6.47
CA LEU A 466 -4.38 -14.56 5.03
C LEU A 466 -3.05 -15.24 4.75
N SER A 467 -2.05 -15.02 5.60
CA SER A 467 -0.69 -15.59 5.51
C SER A 467 -0.51 -16.91 6.27
N ALA A 468 -1.61 -17.55 6.70
CA ALA A 468 -1.58 -18.77 7.51
C ALA A 468 -0.83 -19.97 6.88
N ALA A 469 -0.65 -19.97 5.55
CA ALA A 469 0.13 -21.01 4.87
C ALA A 469 1.65 -20.89 5.10
N LEU A 470 2.14 -19.72 5.56
CA LEU A 470 3.53 -19.52 5.93
C LEU A 470 3.71 -19.85 7.42
N PRO A 471 4.58 -20.81 7.79
CA PRO A 471 4.74 -21.24 9.18
C PRO A 471 5.07 -20.12 10.15
N ARG A 472 4.55 -20.24 11.39
CA ARG A 472 4.73 -19.26 12.46
C ARG A 472 5.34 -19.82 13.73
N THR A 473 5.02 -21.09 14.10
CA THR A 473 5.63 -21.70 15.29
C THR A 473 7.09 -22.06 15.02
N PRO A 474 7.97 -21.98 16.01
CA PRO A 474 9.38 -22.36 15.82
C PRO A 474 9.56 -23.75 15.19
N ASP A 475 8.80 -24.73 15.67
CA ASP A 475 8.91 -26.12 15.17
C ASP A 475 8.45 -26.24 13.70
N ASP A 476 7.36 -25.56 13.34
CA ASP A 476 6.87 -25.58 11.97
C ASP A 476 7.82 -24.84 11.01
N VAL A 477 8.42 -23.73 11.46
CA VAL A 477 9.42 -22.98 10.67
C VAL A 477 10.64 -23.85 10.42
N GLU A 478 11.20 -24.51 11.44
CA GLU A 478 12.35 -25.42 11.30
C GLU A 478 12.02 -26.58 10.35
N ALA A 479 10.84 -27.22 10.50
CA ALA A 479 10.39 -28.30 9.64
C ALA A 479 10.16 -27.84 8.17
N TRP A 480 9.61 -26.63 7.98
CA TRP A 480 9.40 -26.04 6.67
C TRP A 480 10.73 -25.72 5.97
N MET A 481 11.68 -25.09 6.68
CA MET A 481 13.01 -24.81 6.17
C MET A 481 13.76 -26.09 5.79
N ALA A 482 13.67 -27.15 6.61
CA ALA A 482 14.28 -28.43 6.31
C ALA A 482 13.74 -29.07 5.03
N ARG A 483 12.43 -28.96 4.77
CA ARG A 483 11.83 -29.45 3.51
C ARG A 483 12.31 -28.69 2.27
N LEU A 484 12.59 -27.39 2.38
CA LEU A 484 13.01 -26.56 1.27
C LEU A 484 14.52 -26.61 1.00
N SER A 485 15.32 -27.02 1.99
CA SER A 485 16.78 -27.12 1.90
C SER A 485 17.26 -28.48 1.39
N GLY A 486 16.39 -29.47 1.26
CA GLY A 486 16.68 -30.83 0.70
C GLY A 486 16.47 -30.80 -0.79
#